data_6a0d366bfcfcb2112af6b8148614c17d
#
_entry.id   6a0d366bfcfcb2112af6b8148614c17d
#
_cell.length_a   1.000
_cell.length_b   1.000
_cell.length_c   1.000
_cell.angle_alpha   90.00
_cell.angle_beta   90.00
_cell.angle_gamma   90.00
#
_symmetry.space_group_name_H-M   'P 1'
#
loop_
_entity.id
_entity.type
_entity.pdbx_description
1 polymer ?
#
loop_
_entity_poly.entity_id
_entity_poly.type
_entity_poly.pdbx_seq_one_letter_code
_entity_poly.pdbx_strand_id
1 'polypeptide(L)'
;MADHKSSKKRIIRNNKRNEINTNRISRIRTFIKKVESLIIGENKDKAQEAFKIAMPELQKGVSKGLIHKNTAARKLSRLSKRIKNLK
;
A
#
# COMPACT_ATOMS: atom_id res chain seq x y z
N MET A 1 -1.65 14.44 39.87
CA MET A 1 -1.32 14.15 38.49
C MET A 1 -2.52 13.58 37.75
N ALA A 2 -3.17 14.44 37.03
CA ALA A 2 -4.39 14.13 36.30
C ALA A 2 -4.14 13.27 35.04
N ASP A 3 -2.89 12.86 34.84
CA ASP A 3 -2.46 12.46 33.51
C ASP A 3 -2.49 10.96 33.24
N HIS A 4 -2.68 10.14 34.26
CA HIS A 4 -2.68 8.68 34.06
C HIS A 4 -3.82 8.20 33.19
N LYS A 5 -5.02 8.71 33.40
CA LYS A 5 -6.18 8.32 32.58
C LYS A 5 -6.06 8.85 31.16
N SER A 6 -5.56 10.08 30.99
CA SER A 6 -5.31 10.68 29.68
C SER A 6 -4.22 9.96 28.93
N SER A 7 -3.14 9.57 29.61
CA SER A 7 -2.04 8.79 29.02
C SER A 7 -2.50 7.44 28.52
N LYS A 8 -3.31 6.72 29.32
CA LYS A 8 -3.87 5.43 28.91
C LYS A 8 -4.76 5.56 27.67
N LYS A 9 -5.63 6.57 27.63
CA LYS A 9 -6.48 6.81 26.47
C LYS A 9 -5.65 7.12 25.23
N ARG A 10 -4.58 7.90 25.36
CA ARG A 10 -3.68 8.24 24.28
C ARG A 10 -2.95 7.01 23.74
N ILE A 11 -2.48 6.13 24.62
CA ILE A 11 -1.84 4.87 24.24
C ILE A 11 -2.81 3.99 23.46
N ILE A 12 -4.04 3.85 23.93
CA ILE A 12 -5.08 3.05 23.26
C ILE A 12 -5.37 3.62 21.86
N ARG A 13 -5.49 4.95 21.72
CA ARG A 13 -5.70 5.61 20.41
C ARG A 13 -4.52 5.36 19.47
N ASN A 14 -3.30 5.49 19.97
CA ASN A 14 -2.09 5.27 19.18
C ASN A 14 -1.98 3.83 18.73
N ASN A 15 -2.32 2.88 19.59
CA ASN A 15 -2.32 1.45 19.26
C ASN A 15 -3.35 1.15 18.15
N LYS A 16 -4.55 1.72 18.25
CA LYS A 16 -5.57 1.57 17.22
C LYS A 16 -5.14 2.17 15.88
N ARG A 17 -4.53 3.36 15.90
CA ARG A 17 -4.00 3.98 14.68
C ARG A 17 -2.90 3.13 14.06
N ASN A 18 -1.98 2.64 14.88
CA ASN A 18 -0.89 1.79 14.41
C ASN A 18 -1.43 0.50 13.79
N GLU A 19 -2.45 -0.08 14.39
CA GLU A 19 -3.11 -1.29 13.88
C GLU A 19 -3.76 -1.03 12.53
N ILE A 20 -4.54 0.05 12.40
CA ILE A 20 -5.17 0.45 11.13
C ILE A 20 -4.12 0.73 10.07
N ASN A 21 -3.06 1.45 10.41
CA ASN A 21 -1.99 1.80 9.48
C ASN A 21 -1.22 0.56 9.04
N THR A 22 -0.93 -0.36 9.95
CA THR A 22 -0.28 -1.63 9.65
C THR A 22 -1.13 -2.46 8.69
N ASN A 23 -2.43 -2.53 8.94
CA ASN A 23 -3.36 -3.26 8.08
C ASN A 23 -3.41 -2.66 6.67
N ARG A 24 -3.42 -1.33 6.55
CA ARG A 24 -3.38 -0.65 5.25
C ARG A 24 -2.09 -0.92 4.49
N ILE A 25 -0.95 -0.83 5.16
CA ILE A 25 0.36 -1.11 4.55
C ILE A 25 0.42 -2.57 4.10
N SER A 26 -0.04 -3.50 4.91
CA SER A 26 -0.10 -4.93 4.57
C SER A 26 -0.97 -5.17 3.34
N ARG A 27 -2.12 -4.51 3.26
CA ARG A 27 -3.04 -4.59 2.13
C ARG A 27 -2.38 -4.08 0.85
N ILE A 28 -1.72 -2.92 0.92
CA ILE A 28 -1.00 -2.34 -0.22
C ILE A 28 0.10 -3.29 -0.70
N ARG A 29 0.89 -3.83 0.22
CA ARG A 29 1.95 -4.80 -0.11
C ARG A 29 1.40 -6.05 -0.76
N THR A 30 0.25 -6.54 -0.30
CA THR A 30 -0.43 -7.70 -0.88
C THR A 30 -0.83 -7.44 -2.33
N PHE A 31 -1.42 -6.28 -2.62
CA PHE A 31 -1.79 -5.89 -3.98
C PHE A 31 -0.57 -5.79 -4.88
N ILE A 32 0.52 -5.20 -4.41
CA ILE A 32 1.77 -5.08 -5.17
C ILE A 32 2.36 -6.46 -5.47
N LYS A 33 2.41 -7.34 -4.48
CA LYS A 33 2.90 -8.71 -4.65
C LYS A 33 2.07 -9.48 -5.68
N LYS A 34 0.76 -9.27 -5.67
CA LYS A 34 -0.13 -9.90 -6.64
C LYS A 34 0.19 -9.45 -8.06
N VAL A 35 0.40 -8.14 -8.27
CA VAL A 35 0.81 -7.61 -9.57
C VAL A 35 2.15 -8.20 -10.00
N GLU A 36 3.15 -8.19 -9.11
CA GLU A 36 4.48 -8.75 -9.39
C GLU A 36 4.41 -10.23 -9.75
N SER A 37 3.61 -11.01 -9.03
CA SER A 37 3.40 -12.43 -9.29
C SER A 37 2.82 -12.66 -10.67
N LEU A 38 1.85 -11.86 -11.09
CA LEU A 38 1.25 -11.96 -12.42
C LEU A 38 2.21 -11.53 -13.52
N ILE A 39 3.10 -10.57 -13.25
CA ILE A 39 4.17 -10.18 -14.16
C ILE A 39 5.16 -11.31 -14.36
N ILE A 40 5.59 -11.96 -13.28
CA ILE A 40 6.48 -13.12 -13.31
C ILE A 40 5.84 -14.25 -14.11
N GLY A 41 4.53 -14.47 -13.94
CA GLY A 41 3.77 -15.46 -14.69
C GLY A 41 3.47 -15.08 -16.13
N GLU A 42 3.95 -13.93 -16.58
CA GLU A 42 3.77 -13.41 -17.96
C GLU A 42 2.30 -13.26 -18.38
N ASN A 43 1.42 -13.02 -17.41
CA ASN A 43 -0.01 -12.83 -17.66
C ASN A 43 -0.34 -11.33 -17.72
N LYS A 44 -0.18 -10.73 -18.91
CA LYS A 44 -0.34 -9.30 -19.12
C LYS A 44 -1.72 -8.79 -18.75
N ASP A 45 -2.78 -9.47 -19.19
CA ASP A 45 -4.15 -9.02 -18.95
C ASP A 45 -4.50 -8.99 -17.46
N LYS A 46 -4.19 -10.05 -16.75
CA LYS A 46 -4.42 -10.14 -15.31
C LYS A 46 -3.53 -9.16 -14.54
N ALA A 47 -2.29 -8.97 -15.00
CA ALA A 47 -1.38 -8.00 -14.40
C ALA A 47 -1.91 -6.58 -14.54
N GLN A 48 -2.47 -6.21 -15.69
CA GLN A 48 -3.09 -4.92 -15.90
C GLN A 48 -4.31 -4.70 -14.98
N GLU A 49 -5.17 -5.71 -14.85
CA GLU A 49 -6.32 -5.65 -13.94
C GLU A 49 -5.88 -5.48 -12.49
N ALA A 50 -4.91 -6.26 -12.04
CA ALA A 50 -4.38 -6.17 -10.69
C ALA A 50 -3.71 -4.81 -10.45
N PHE A 51 -3.02 -4.27 -11.44
CA PHE A 51 -2.40 -2.94 -11.38
C PHE A 51 -3.45 -1.84 -11.21
N LYS A 52 -4.56 -1.92 -11.93
CA LYS A 52 -5.67 -0.96 -11.81
C LYS A 52 -6.27 -0.96 -10.41
N ILE A 53 -6.27 -2.10 -9.73
CA ILE A 53 -6.74 -2.21 -8.35
C ILE A 53 -5.68 -1.69 -7.37
N ALA A 54 -4.41 -1.99 -7.61
CA ALA A 54 -3.30 -1.61 -6.73
C ALA A 54 -3.02 -0.10 -6.76
N MET A 55 -3.17 0.54 -7.91
CA MET A 55 -2.85 1.96 -8.08
C MET A 55 -3.64 2.87 -7.13
N PRO A 56 -4.99 2.76 -7.04
CA PRO A 56 -5.75 3.59 -6.09
C PRO A 56 -5.35 3.33 -4.63
N GLU A 57 -5.04 2.10 -4.28
CA GLU A 57 -4.63 1.76 -2.91
C GLU A 57 -3.29 2.42 -2.54
N LEU A 58 -2.33 2.45 -3.47
CA LEU A 58 -1.06 3.15 -3.27
C LEU A 58 -1.29 4.66 -3.12
N GLN A 59 -2.15 5.25 -3.94
CA GLN A 59 -2.49 6.67 -3.86
C GLN A 59 -3.17 7.02 -2.53
N LYS A 60 -4.04 6.17 -2.03
CA LYS A 60 -4.65 6.32 -0.70
C LYS A 60 -3.58 6.26 0.40
N GLY A 61 -2.60 5.36 0.27
CA GLY A 61 -1.49 5.28 1.20
C GLY A 61 -0.67 6.57 1.25
N VAL A 62 -0.44 7.21 0.11
CA VAL A 62 0.22 8.51 0.03
C VAL A 62 -0.61 9.58 0.72
N SER A 63 -1.92 9.65 0.44
CA SER A 63 -2.83 10.62 1.03
C SER A 63 -2.91 10.50 2.55
N LYS A 64 -2.79 9.29 3.07
CA LYS A 64 -2.81 9.02 4.52
C LYS A 64 -1.43 9.19 5.18
N GLY A 65 -0.40 9.50 4.41
CA GLY A 65 0.95 9.69 4.93
C GLY A 65 1.67 8.40 5.30
N LEU A 66 1.20 7.25 4.84
CA LEU A 66 1.80 5.94 5.12
C LEU A 66 2.96 5.63 4.20
N ILE A 67 2.92 6.16 2.98
CA ILE A 67 3.92 5.93 1.94
C ILE A 67 4.33 7.28 1.38
N HIS A 68 5.64 7.48 1.20
CA HIS A 68 6.14 8.70 0.60
C HIS A 68 5.72 8.79 -0.87
N LYS A 69 5.32 9.98 -1.30
CA LYS A 69 4.87 10.28 -2.66
C LYS A 69 5.86 9.77 -3.73
N ASN A 70 7.14 10.02 -3.53
CA ASN A 70 8.17 9.62 -4.49
C ASN A 70 8.33 8.10 -4.56
N THR A 71 8.23 7.42 -3.42
CA THR A 71 8.30 5.95 -3.36
C THR A 71 7.13 5.32 -4.11
N ALA A 72 5.92 5.83 -3.89
CA ALA A 72 4.72 5.35 -4.58
C ALA A 72 4.81 5.57 -6.09
N ALA A 73 5.22 6.77 -6.52
CA ALA A 73 5.37 7.10 -7.92
C ALA A 73 6.39 6.20 -8.62
N ARG A 74 7.53 5.95 -7.96
CA ARG A 74 8.58 5.07 -8.48
C ARG A 74 8.07 3.64 -8.63
N LYS A 75 7.37 3.13 -7.62
CA LYS A 75 6.81 1.77 -7.64
C LYS A 75 5.80 1.60 -8.78
N LEU A 76 4.87 2.54 -8.92
CA LEU A 76 3.87 2.51 -9.97
C LEU A 76 4.50 2.58 -11.36
N SER A 77 5.49 3.46 -11.53
CA SER A 77 6.20 3.61 -12.80
C SER A 77 6.92 2.32 -13.20
N ARG A 78 7.62 1.68 -12.26
CA ARG A 78 8.33 0.41 -12.50
C ARG A 78 7.37 -0.72 -12.87
N LEU A 79 6.27 -0.85 -12.14
CA LEU A 79 5.26 -1.87 -12.41
C LEU A 79 4.62 -1.67 -13.78
N SER A 80 4.28 -0.43 -14.12
CA SER A 80 3.71 -0.09 -15.42
C SER A 80 4.64 -0.46 -16.56
N LYS A 81 5.93 -0.15 -16.45
CA LYS A 81 6.94 -0.52 -17.45
C LYS A 81 7.05 -2.04 -17.61
N ARG A 82 7.09 -2.76 -16.52
CA ARG A 82 7.19 -4.22 -16.56
C ARG A 82 5.98 -4.84 -17.25
N ILE A 83 4.79 -4.31 -17.00
CA ILE A 83 3.55 -4.77 -17.64
C ILE A 83 3.59 -4.48 -19.15
N LYS A 84 4.02 -3.29 -19.55
CA LYS A 84 4.16 -2.93 -20.96
C LYS A 84 5.11 -3.83 -21.72
N ASN A 85 6.16 -4.30 -21.06
CA ASN A 85 7.16 -5.19 -21.65
C ASN A 85 6.71 -6.65 -21.74
N LEU A 86 5.59 -7.01 -21.14
CA LEU A 86 4.99 -8.33 -21.30
C LEU A 86 4.39 -8.47 -22.69
N LYS A 87 4.62 -9.60 -23.32
CA LYS A 87 4.11 -9.90 -24.66
C LYS A 87 2.69 -10.44 -24.62
#